data_8ced51bf868af0e5b715ecf868bec65f
#
_entry.id   8ced51bf868af0e5b715ecf868bec65f
#
_cell.length_a   1.000
_cell.length_b   1.000
_cell.length_c   1.000
_cell.angle_alpha   90.00
_cell.angle_beta   90.00
_cell.angle_gamma   90.00
#
_symmetry.space_group_name_H-M   'P 1'
#
loop_
_entity.id
_entity.type
_entity.pdbx_description
1 polymer ?
#
loop_
_entity_poly.entity_id
_entity_poly.type
_entity_poly.pdbx_seq_one_letter_code
_entity_poly.pdbx_strand_id
1 'polypeptide(L)'
;MKIAVLVFALLCMAALISVEADDRAAPDRQLAFPTAEGYGRFAKGGRGGRVMHVANLNDRGPGSLREAVEAEGPRTVVFDVSGMITLESRLIVRNPFLTVAGQTAPGRGICIRKFNFGLYATHDVIIRFVRVRPGNISGETLDGMGMAYSDDCIIDHCSISWTMDEAFSSRGAKNITLQRTLISEALNAAGHRKYPPGTEHGYAASIGGMTGSFHHNLLANCAGRNWSLAGGLDKQKRHTGWLDIRNNVVFNWKNRTTDGGAARVQFVNNFYKPGPATKTFFVIRPELEWVHLYGPQEYFIEGNVLAGHVAADEKLGGFKPWPNVPADDYVHDEPFFAAHVRTQSAEDAYDDVLGNVGCSLPVLDDHDRRILDEVRSGKCRFRGSQTGLPSLPDSQEDVGGWEEYPEVRRPADWDTDGDGMPNHWETAHRLDTSDAADGVTDRDGDGYTNLEEYLGSLVGEFGTSPRDK
;
A
#
# COMPACT_ATOMS: atom_id res chain seq x y z
N MET A 1 28.08 -70.28 -17.09
CA MET A 1 26.75 -69.72 -16.79
C MET A 1 26.99 -68.34 -16.23
N LYS A 2 26.88 -67.29 -17.09
CA LYS A 2 27.15 -65.90 -16.70
C LYS A 2 25.81 -65.20 -16.50
N ILE A 3 25.54 -64.74 -15.27
CA ILE A 3 24.36 -63.97 -14.94
C ILE A 3 24.71 -62.49 -15.15
N ALA A 4 24.00 -61.86 -16.12
CA ALA A 4 24.10 -60.42 -16.37
C ALA A 4 23.17 -59.67 -15.37
N VAL A 5 23.74 -58.78 -14.60
CA VAL A 5 23.00 -57.84 -13.76
C VAL A 5 22.71 -56.59 -14.57
N LEU A 6 21.43 -56.37 -14.86
CA LEU A 6 20.95 -55.18 -15.55
C LEU A 6 20.73 -54.05 -14.49
N VAL A 7 21.54 -53.02 -14.52
CA VAL A 7 21.38 -51.82 -13.70
C VAL A 7 20.41 -50.88 -14.42
N PHE A 8 19.20 -50.76 -13.91
CA PHE A 8 18.23 -49.75 -14.35
C PHE A 8 18.58 -48.40 -13.68
N ALA A 9 19.15 -47.50 -14.45
CA ALA A 9 19.32 -46.13 -14.02
C ALA A 9 17.99 -45.40 -14.23
N LEU A 10 17.23 -45.13 -13.14
CA LEU A 10 16.08 -44.23 -13.14
C LEU A 10 16.62 -42.80 -13.21
N LEU A 11 16.54 -42.16 -14.37
CA LEU A 11 16.61 -40.70 -14.46
C LEU A 11 15.34 -40.11 -13.89
N CYS A 12 15.40 -39.62 -12.65
CA CYS A 12 14.43 -38.67 -12.17
C CYS A 12 14.67 -37.30 -12.81
N MET A 13 13.99 -37.05 -13.93
CA MET A 13 13.83 -35.67 -14.41
C MET A 13 12.93 -34.94 -13.39
N ALA A 14 13.54 -34.20 -12.47
CA ALA A 14 12.85 -33.18 -11.70
C ALA A 14 12.45 -32.08 -12.69
N ALA A 15 11.18 -32.08 -13.11
CA ALA A 15 10.60 -30.93 -13.78
C ALA A 15 10.61 -29.76 -12.76
N LEU A 16 11.63 -28.93 -12.83
CA LEU A 16 11.61 -27.58 -12.32
C LEU A 16 10.50 -26.86 -13.11
N ILE A 17 9.32 -26.78 -12.51
CA ILE A 17 8.33 -25.79 -12.93
C ILE A 17 8.92 -24.45 -12.47
N SER A 18 9.74 -23.87 -13.32
CA SER A 18 10.02 -22.46 -13.28
C SER A 18 8.67 -21.78 -13.53
N VAL A 19 8.08 -21.19 -12.51
CA VAL A 19 7.10 -20.13 -12.70
C VAL A 19 7.92 -18.96 -13.22
N GLU A 20 8.30 -19.03 -14.51
CA GLU A 20 8.67 -17.82 -15.22
C GLU A 20 7.43 -16.94 -15.12
N ALA A 21 7.55 -15.80 -14.47
CA ALA A 21 6.63 -14.71 -14.68
C ALA A 21 6.59 -14.52 -16.19
N ASP A 22 5.42 -14.80 -16.80
CA ASP A 22 5.24 -14.69 -18.25
C ASP A 22 5.34 -13.21 -18.63
N ASP A 23 6.57 -12.75 -18.76
CA ASP A 23 6.94 -11.39 -19.18
C ASP A 23 6.91 -11.27 -20.72
N ARG A 24 6.20 -12.22 -21.35
CA ARG A 24 5.77 -11.99 -22.72
C ARG A 24 4.82 -10.83 -22.66
N ALA A 25 5.22 -9.73 -23.29
CA ALA A 25 4.36 -8.59 -23.57
C ALA A 25 3.00 -9.14 -24.02
N ALA A 26 2.08 -9.31 -23.09
CA ALA A 26 0.69 -9.51 -23.43
C ALA A 26 0.30 -8.23 -24.15
N PRO A 27 -0.13 -8.28 -25.42
CA PRO A 27 -0.49 -7.09 -26.14
C PRO A 27 -1.57 -6.38 -25.33
N ASP A 28 -1.31 -5.14 -24.97
CA ASP A 28 -2.28 -4.13 -24.56
C ASP A 28 -3.16 -4.43 -23.32
N ARG A 29 -2.58 -4.90 -22.20
CA ARG A 29 -3.32 -4.81 -20.94
C ARG A 29 -3.34 -3.34 -20.48
N GLN A 30 -4.54 -2.76 -20.39
CA GLN A 30 -4.76 -1.41 -19.88
C GLN A 30 -4.27 -1.30 -18.43
N LEU A 31 -3.51 -0.24 -18.11
CA LEU A 31 -3.14 0.07 -16.74
C LEU A 31 -4.38 0.44 -15.90
N ALA A 32 -4.30 0.26 -14.60
CA ALA A 32 -5.33 0.65 -13.66
C ALA A 32 -5.62 2.16 -13.74
N PHE A 33 -4.58 2.95 -13.91
CA PHE A 33 -4.55 4.39 -14.20
C PHE A 33 -3.15 4.72 -14.76
N PRO A 34 -2.92 5.85 -15.43
CA PRO A 34 -1.67 6.13 -16.15
C PRO A 34 -0.39 6.00 -15.33
N THR A 35 -0.43 6.33 -14.04
CA THR A 35 0.73 6.23 -13.13
C THR A 35 0.76 4.96 -12.28
N ALA A 36 -0.04 3.95 -12.62
CA ALA A 36 -0.04 2.67 -11.92
C ALA A 36 1.23 1.87 -12.26
N GLU A 37 1.97 1.48 -11.23
CA GLU A 37 3.21 0.73 -11.35
C GLU A 37 3.16 -0.57 -10.52
N GLY A 38 4.19 -1.40 -10.66
CA GLY A 38 4.33 -2.64 -9.91
C GLY A 38 3.44 -3.79 -10.40
N TYR A 39 3.36 -4.84 -9.61
CA TYR A 39 2.62 -6.05 -9.98
C TYR A 39 1.10 -5.82 -10.10
N GLY A 40 0.52 -4.92 -9.28
CA GLY A 40 -0.91 -4.60 -9.28
C GLY A 40 -1.34 -3.59 -10.35
N ARG A 41 -0.43 -3.14 -11.21
CA ARG A 41 -0.68 -2.08 -12.20
C ARG A 41 -1.80 -2.34 -13.21
N PHE A 42 -2.26 -3.58 -13.32
CA PHE A 42 -3.31 -3.98 -14.25
C PHE A 42 -4.66 -4.26 -13.58
N ALA A 43 -4.83 -3.88 -12.32
CA ALA A 43 -6.12 -3.98 -11.64
C ALA A 43 -7.20 -3.25 -12.46
N LYS A 44 -8.29 -3.92 -12.76
CA LYS A 44 -9.37 -3.34 -13.59
C LYS A 44 -10.23 -2.34 -12.83
N GLY A 45 -10.32 -2.53 -11.51
CA GLY A 45 -11.22 -1.71 -10.72
C GLY A 45 -12.68 -1.79 -11.18
N GLY A 46 -13.37 -0.68 -11.09
CA GLY A 46 -14.76 -0.53 -11.51
C GLY A 46 -14.98 -0.18 -12.97
N ARG A 47 -13.94 -0.20 -13.80
CA ARG A 47 -13.98 0.24 -15.22
C ARG A 47 -15.20 -0.28 -15.97
N GLY A 48 -15.96 0.65 -16.60
CA GLY A 48 -17.17 0.34 -17.36
C GLY A 48 -18.36 -0.13 -16.53
N GLY A 49 -18.24 -0.09 -15.20
CA GLY A 49 -19.33 -0.42 -14.28
C GLY A 49 -20.18 0.78 -13.87
N ARG A 50 -21.10 0.56 -12.94
CA ARG A 50 -21.96 1.63 -12.41
C ARG A 50 -21.18 2.57 -11.49
N VAL A 51 -21.61 3.80 -11.40
CA VAL A 51 -21.13 4.76 -10.40
C VAL A 51 -21.97 4.65 -9.13
N MET A 52 -21.32 4.72 -7.99
CA MET A 52 -21.98 4.72 -6.68
C MET A 52 -21.51 5.92 -5.87
N HIS A 53 -22.48 6.76 -5.51
CA HIS A 53 -22.24 8.01 -4.80
C HIS A 53 -22.28 7.81 -3.28
N VAL A 54 -21.20 8.18 -2.60
CA VAL A 54 -21.20 8.31 -1.14
C VAL A 54 -21.75 9.68 -0.78
N ALA A 55 -23.03 9.72 -0.44
CA ALA A 55 -23.78 10.95 -0.20
C ALA A 55 -23.94 11.30 1.30
N ASN A 56 -23.44 10.44 2.21
CA ASN A 56 -23.48 10.69 3.64
C ASN A 56 -22.34 9.96 4.38
N LEU A 57 -22.14 10.32 5.65
CA LEU A 57 -21.07 9.80 6.51
C LEU A 57 -21.53 8.65 7.43
N ASN A 58 -22.71 8.11 7.21
CA ASN A 58 -23.23 7.00 8.00
C ASN A 58 -22.43 5.72 7.78
N ASP A 59 -22.35 4.87 8.82
CA ASP A 59 -21.73 3.54 8.66
C ASP A 59 -22.52 2.66 7.68
N ARG A 60 -23.86 2.76 7.67
CA ARG A 60 -24.75 1.88 6.91
C ARG A 60 -25.91 2.63 6.27
N GLY A 61 -26.57 1.96 5.34
CA GLY A 61 -27.78 2.42 4.68
C GLY A 61 -27.49 3.11 3.34
N PRO A 62 -28.55 3.57 2.67
CA PRO A 62 -28.44 4.16 1.34
C PRO A 62 -27.49 5.36 1.29
N GLY A 63 -26.60 5.37 0.29
CA GLY A 63 -25.59 6.41 0.09
C GLY A 63 -24.41 6.35 1.06
N SER A 64 -24.23 5.28 1.84
CA SER A 64 -23.06 5.08 2.68
C SER A 64 -21.91 4.43 1.90
N LEU A 65 -20.65 4.67 2.35
CA LEU A 65 -19.48 3.98 1.80
C LEU A 65 -19.62 2.45 1.89
N ARG A 66 -20.17 1.95 2.99
CA ARG A 66 -20.38 0.50 3.18
C ARG A 66 -21.31 -0.10 2.14
N GLU A 67 -22.42 0.56 1.82
CA GLU A 67 -23.32 0.10 0.76
C GLU A 67 -22.58 -0.05 -0.58
N ALA A 68 -21.78 0.96 -0.94
CA ALA A 68 -21.01 0.95 -2.18
C ALA A 68 -19.91 -0.14 -2.20
N VAL A 69 -19.23 -0.35 -1.08
CA VAL A 69 -18.18 -1.37 -0.94
C VAL A 69 -18.76 -2.78 -0.97
N GLU A 70 -19.88 -3.01 -0.30
CA GLU A 70 -20.54 -4.33 -0.19
C GLU A 70 -21.39 -4.69 -1.43
N ALA A 71 -21.63 -3.74 -2.34
CA ALA A 71 -22.33 -3.99 -3.59
C ALA A 71 -21.61 -4.98 -4.49
N GLU A 72 -22.36 -5.70 -5.33
CA GLU A 72 -21.80 -6.65 -6.31
C GLU A 72 -21.66 -6.03 -7.70
N GLY A 73 -20.78 -6.63 -8.51
CA GLY A 73 -20.49 -6.22 -9.88
C GLY A 73 -19.52 -5.02 -10.00
N PRO A 74 -19.08 -4.70 -11.24
CA PRO A 74 -18.15 -3.60 -11.48
C PRO A 74 -18.76 -2.26 -11.05
N ARG A 75 -17.98 -1.47 -10.29
CA ARG A 75 -18.45 -0.19 -9.74
C ARG A 75 -17.32 0.76 -9.38
N THR A 76 -17.54 2.02 -9.64
CA THR A 76 -16.68 3.12 -9.20
C THR A 76 -17.39 3.93 -8.12
N VAL A 77 -16.73 4.11 -6.99
CA VAL A 77 -17.25 4.86 -5.84
C VAL A 77 -16.67 6.27 -5.88
N VAL A 78 -17.56 7.25 -5.96
CA VAL A 78 -17.26 8.69 -5.88
C VAL A 78 -17.90 9.30 -4.63
N PHE A 79 -17.40 10.44 -4.19
CA PHE A 79 -17.84 11.06 -2.94
C PHE A 79 -18.47 12.43 -3.17
N ASP A 80 -19.75 12.58 -2.83
CA ASP A 80 -20.46 13.85 -2.83
C ASP A 80 -20.34 14.59 -1.50
N VAL A 81 -19.74 13.95 -0.51
CA VAL A 81 -19.56 14.46 0.84
C VAL A 81 -18.12 14.29 1.30
N SER A 82 -17.62 15.25 2.09
CA SER A 82 -16.39 15.11 2.87
C SER A 82 -16.70 14.96 4.34
N GLY A 83 -15.78 14.36 5.07
CA GLY A 83 -15.91 14.27 6.52
C GLY A 83 -15.33 12.99 7.10
N MET A 84 -15.74 12.69 8.33
CA MET A 84 -15.28 11.54 9.08
C MET A 84 -16.34 10.44 9.12
N ILE A 85 -16.05 9.31 8.49
CA ILE A 85 -16.89 8.11 8.56
C ILE A 85 -16.50 7.30 9.79
N THR A 86 -17.38 7.25 10.78
CA THR A 86 -17.18 6.43 11.98
C THR A 86 -17.81 5.06 11.79
N LEU A 87 -17.02 4.06 11.50
CA LEU A 87 -17.49 2.70 11.30
C LEU A 87 -17.94 2.05 12.62
N GLU A 88 -18.96 1.21 12.58
CA GLU A 88 -19.45 0.41 13.70
C GLU A 88 -18.99 -1.06 13.63
N SER A 89 -18.39 -1.45 12.53
CA SER A 89 -17.76 -2.75 12.31
C SER A 89 -16.72 -2.66 11.19
N ARG A 90 -15.87 -3.68 11.07
CA ARG A 90 -14.87 -3.78 9.99
C ARG A 90 -15.55 -3.60 8.62
N LEU A 91 -14.92 -2.83 7.75
CA LEU A 91 -15.35 -2.64 6.36
C LEU A 91 -14.37 -3.39 5.45
N ILE A 92 -14.83 -4.50 4.87
CA ILE A 92 -13.97 -5.41 4.09
C ILE A 92 -14.51 -5.54 2.67
N VAL A 93 -13.71 -5.17 1.69
CA VAL A 93 -13.98 -5.41 0.27
C VAL A 93 -13.84 -6.91 0.01
N ARG A 94 -14.94 -7.56 -0.38
CA ARG A 94 -15.00 -8.97 -0.78
C ARG A 94 -15.45 -9.14 -2.22
N ASN A 95 -16.23 -8.21 -2.72
CA ASN A 95 -16.74 -8.23 -4.08
C ASN A 95 -15.73 -7.54 -5.02
N PRO A 96 -15.30 -8.21 -6.10
CA PRO A 96 -14.29 -7.70 -7.01
C PRO A 96 -14.79 -6.54 -7.88
N PHE A 97 -13.90 -6.03 -8.73
CA PHE A 97 -14.16 -4.96 -9.71
C PHE A 97 -14.66 -3.67 -9.05
N LEU A 98 -13.86 -3.16 -8.12
CA LEU A 98 -14.16 -1.94 -7.37
C LEU A 98 -13.06 -0.90 -7.56
N THR A 99 -13.44 0.32 -7.90
CA THR A 99 -12.62 1.52 -7.74
C THR A 99 -13.18 2.39 -6.62
N VAL A 100 -12.36 2.79 -5.65
CA VAL A 100 -12.70 3.81 -4.65
C VAL A 100 -11.87 5.05 -4.93
N ALA A 101 -12.52 6.11 -5.41
CA ALA A 101 -11.90 7.34 -5.85
C ALA A 101 -12.03 8.45 -4.78
N GLY A 102 -11.23 8.38 -3.72
CA GLY A 102 -11.27 9.34 -2.61
C GLY A 102 -10.93 10.78 -3.02
N GLN A 103 -10.18 10.97 -4.12
CA GLN A 103 -9.86 12.29 -4.68
C GLN A 103 -11.09 13.09 -5.15
N THR A 104 -12.24 12.43 -5.35
CA THR A 104 -13.49 13.11 -5.73
C THR A 104 -14.18 13.81 -4.56
N ALA A 105 -13.84 13.47 -3.33
CA ALA A 105 -14.48 14.05 -2.15
C ALA A 105 -14.27 15.59 -2.09
N PRO A 106 -15.29 16.37 -1.72
CA PRO A 106 -15.12 17.81 -1.50
C PRO A 106 -14.33 18.12 -0.23
N GLY A 107 -14.15 19.39 0.09
CA GLY A 107 -13.62 19.89 1.36
C GLY A 107 -12.25 19.30 1.75
N ARG A 108 -12.18 18.62 2.89
CA ARG A 108 -10.94 17.99 3.38
C ARG A 108 -10.81 16.51 3.02
N GLY A 109 -11.72 15.97 2.19
CA GLY A 109 -11.71 14.56 1.82
C GLY A 109 -12.34 13.66 2.90
N ILE A 110 -12.04 12.36 2.81
CA ILE A 110 -12.62 11.34 3.70
C ILE A 110 -11.57 10.80 4.67
N CYS A 111 -11.97 10.68 5.96
CA CYS A 111 -11.24 9.94 6.98
C CYS A 111 -12.14 8.86 7.59
N ILE A 112 -11.69 7.61 7.54
CA ILE A 112 -12.38 6.45 8.12
C ILE A 112 -11.76 6.15 9.48
N ARG A 113 -12.59 6.05 10.54
CA ARG A 113 -12.12 5.76 11.89
C ARG A 113 -12.87 4.65 12.60
N LYS A 114 -12.37 4.26 13.79
CA LYS A 114 -12.89 3.27 14.76
C LYS A 114 -12.67 1.84 14.31
N PHE A 115 -12.98 1.47 13.07
CA PHE A 115 -12.67 0.17 12.50
C PHE A 115 -11.85 0.31 11.21
N ASN A 116 -11.29 -0.80 10.75
CA ASN A 116 -10.45 -0.86 9.57
C ASN A 116 -11.25 -0.87 8.26
N PHE A 117 -10.55 -0.49 7.19
CA PHE A 117 -11.02 -0.62 5.81
C PHE A 117 -9.97 -1.33 4.98
N GLY A 118 -10.27 -2.49 4.41
CA GLY A 118 -9.29 -3.28 3.66
C GLY A 118 -9.93 -4.32 2.74
N LEU A 119 -9.08 -5.09 2.07
CA LEU A 119 -9.47 -6.13 1.12
C LEU A 119 -9.22 -7.52 1.72
N TYR A 120 -10.08 -8.47 1.40
CA TYR A 120 -9.85 -9.87 1.77
C TYR A 120 -10.42 -10.81 0.71
N ALA A 121 -9.57 -11.67 0.14
CA ALA A 121 -9.92 -12.71 -0.81
C ALA A 121 -10.79 -12.19 -1.99
N THR A 122 -10.36 -11.07 -2.58
CA THR A 122 -11.01 -10.38 -3.70
C THR A 122 -10.00 -10.11 -4.82
N HIS A 123 -10.42 -9.52 -5.92
CA HIS A 123 -9.53 -9.17 -7.02
C HIS A 123 -9.99 -7.93 -7.79
N ASP A 124 -9.09 -7.40 -8.62
CA ASP A 124 -9.38 -6.23 -9.45
C ASP A 124 -9.95 -5.06 -8.65
N VAL A 125 -9.20 -4.63 -7.62
CA VAL A 125 -9.60 -3.50 -6.75
C VAL A 125 -8.56 -2.38 -6.81
N ILE A 126 -9.06 -1.16 -6.97
CA ILE A 126 -8.30 0.09 -6.95
C ILE A 126 -8.81 0.95 -5.80
N ILE A 127 -7.92 1.37 -4.87
CA ILE A 127 -8.27 2.33 -3.81
C ILE A 127 -7.28 3.48 -3.85
N ARG A 128 -7.79 4.71 -3.97
CA ARG A 128 -6.97 5.92 -4.06
C ARG A 128 -7.46 7.02 -3.14
N PHE A 129 -6.54 7.75 -2.52
CA PHE A 129 -6.78 8.97 -1.75
C PHE A 129 -7.79 8.83 -0.59
N VAL A 130 -7.64 7.80 0.23
CA VAL A 130 -8.45 7.57 1.43
C VAL A 130 -7.58 7.57 2.67
N ARG A 131 -8.06 8.15 3.77
CA ARG A 131 -7.43 8.07 5.09
C ARG A 131 -8.11 7.02 5.95
N VAL A 132 -7.32 6.14 6.56
CA VAL A 132 -7.80 5.11 7.49
C VAL A 132 -7.05 5.23 8.80
N ARG A 133 -7.75 5.70 9.83
CA ARG A 133 -7.19 5.98 11.17
C ARG A 133 -8.09 5.38 12.25
N PRO A 134 -8.03 4.06 12.48
CA PRO A 134 -8.93 3.37 13.42
C PRO A 134 -8.84 3.93 14.84
N GLY A 135 -7.65 4.23 15.31
CA GLY A 135 -7.40 4.53 16.72
C GLY A 135 -7.63 3.31 17.61
N ASN A 136 -7.54 3.51 18.93
CA ASN A 136 -7.81 2.46 19.91
C ASN A 136 -9.25 2.48 20.46
N ILE A 137 -10.13 3.34 19.91
CA ILE A 137 -11.48 3.58 20.45
C ILE A 137 -12.47 2.43 20.27
N SER A 138 -12.21 1.50 19.33
CA SER A 138 -13.02 0.28 19.21
C SER A 138 -12.72 -0.73 20.35
N GLY A 139 -11.57 -0.60 20.98
CA GLY A 139 -11.03 -1.60 21.93
C GLY A 139 -10.64 -2.92 21.26
N GLU A 140 -10.66 -3.02 19.91
CA GLU A 140 -10.23 -4.20 19.17
C GLU A 140 -8.81 -4.02 18.63
N THR A 141 -8.06 -5.12 18.59
CA THR A 141 -6.78 -5.18 17.88
C THR A 141 -7.06 -5.23 16.37
N LEU A 142 -6.78 -4.15 15.66
CA LEU A 142 -7.10 -3.99 14.26
C LEU A 142 -5.88 -3.58 13.45
N ASP A 143 -5.73 -4.19 12.27
CA ASP A 143 -4.93 -3.63 11.19
C ASP A 143 -5.59 -2.33 10.67
N GLY A 144 -4.89 -1.55 9.88
CA GLY A 144 -5.47 -0.37 9.21
C GLY A 144 -6.12 -0.75 7.88
N MET A 145 -5.28 -1.03 6.91
CA MET A 145 -5.66 -1.55 5.60
C MET A 145 -4.96 -2.88 5.33
N GLY A 146 -5.37 -3.56 4.28
CA GLY A 146 -4.70 -4.78 3.86
C GLY A 146 -5.26 -5.34 2.57
N MET A 147 -4.53 -6.30 1.99
CA MET A 147 -4.90 -6.99 0.75
C MET A 147 -4.78 -8.52 0.92
N ALA A 148 -5.10 -9.04 2.11
CA ALA A 148 -4.90 -10.46 2.38
C ALA A 148 -5.66 -11.36 1.39
N TYR A 149 -4.94 -12.31 0.79
CA TYR A 149 -5.46 -13.27 -0.21
C TYR A 149 -6.10 -12.64 -1.45
N SER A 150 -5.80 -11.36 -1.74
CA SER A 150 -6.33 -10.64 -2.90
C SER A 150 -5.40 -10.76 -4.11
N ASP A 151 -5.93 -10.58 -5.33
CA ASP A 151 -5.20 -10.69 -6.59
C ASP A 151 -5.47 -9.48 -7.48
N ASP A 152 -4.49 -9.03 -8.27
CA ASP A 152 -4.62 -7.87 -9.17
C ASP A 152 -5.25 -6.64 -8.46
N CYS A 153 -4.60 -6.15 -7.39
CA CYS A 153 -5.09 -5.02 -6.60
C CYS A 153 -4.01 -3.95 -6.41
N ILE A 154 -4.45 -2.69 -6.34
CA ILE A 154 -3.58 -1.55 -6.09
C ILE A 154 -4.18 -0.59 -5.05
N ILE A 155 -3.38 -0.20 -4.06
CA ILE A 155 -3.66 0.91 -3.13
C ILE A 155 -2.64 2.01 -3.43
N ASP A 156 -3.14 3.22 -3.66
CA ASP A 156 -2.36 4.35 -4.12
C ASP A 156 -2.72 5.63 -3.34
N HIS A 157 -1.72 6.42 -2.96
CA HIS A 157 -1.90 7.71 -2.27
C HIS A 157 -2.87 7.66 -1.08
N CYS A 158 -2.85 6.58 -0.30
CA CYS A 158 -3.63 6.49 0.93
C CYS A 158 -2.81 6.90 2.16
N SER A 159 -3.47 7.20 3.27
CA SER A 159 -2.83 7.45 4.57
C SER A 159 -3.40 6.53 5.64
N ILE A 160 -2.52 5.79 6.32
CA ILE A 160 -2.88 4.79 7.33
C ILE A 160 -2.16 5.12 8.62
N SER A 161 -2.90 5.34 9.72
CA SER A 161 -2.30 5.73 11.00
C SER A 161 -3.08 5.16 12.19
N TRP A 162 -2.44 5.15 13.37
CA TRP A 162 -3.07 4.83 14.66
C TRP A 162 -3.72 3.45 14.72
N THR A 163 -3.05 2.45 14.20
CA THR A 163 -3.49 1.05 14.24
C THR A 163 -2.95 0.34 15.48
N MET A 164 -3.67 -0.66 15.97
CA MET A 164 -3.28 -1.43 17.16
C MET A 164 -2.55 -2.74 16.82
N ASP A 165 -2.66 -3.23 15.60
CA ASP A 165 -1.84 -4.28 15.00
C ASP A 165 -1.02 -3.66 13.87
N GLU A 166 -0.81 -4.26 12.73
CA GLU A 166 -0.11 -3.65 11.62
C GLU A 166 -0.96 -2.57 10.91
N ALA A 167 -0.32 -1.50 10.47
CA ALA A 167 -1.04 -0.55 9.63
C ALA A 167 -1.44 -1.17 8.29
N PHE A 168 -0.58 -2.05 7.73
CA PHE A 168 -0.86 -2.74 6.48
C PHE A 168 -0.43 -4.22 6.51
N SER A 169 -1.27 -5.10 5.93
CA SER A 169 -0.99 -6.53 5.81
C SER A 169 -1.37 -7.09 4.45
N SER A 170 -0.52 -7.97 3.84
CA SER A 170 -0.78 -8.56 2.51
C SER A 170 -0.56 -10.06 2.42
N ARG A 171 -0.82 -10.80 3.51
CA ARG A 171 -0.62 -12.25 3.54
C ARG A 171 -1.37 -12.97 2.41
N GLY A 172 -0.67 -13.83 1.68
CA GLY A 172 -1.27 -14.66 0.63
C GLY A 172 -1.76 -13.91 -0.60
N ALA A 173 -1.47 -12.61 -0.71
CA ALA A 173 -1.84 -11.81 -1.87
C ALA A 173 -1.00 -12.14 -3.10
N LYS A 174 -1.47 -11.76 -4.29
CA LYS A 174 -0.78 -11.95 -5.57
C LYS A 174 -1.04 -10.75 -6.48
N ASN A 175 -0.05 -10.40 -7.29
CA ASN A 175 -0.16 -9.26 -8.23
C ASN A 175 -0.68 -7.99 -7.55
N ILE A 176 -0.08 -7.61 -6.42
CA ILE A 176 -0.51 -6.43 -5.70
C ILE A 176 0.52 -5.31 -5.75
N THR A 177 0.03 -4.09 -5.62
CA THR A 177 0.88 -2.90 -5.43
C THR A 177 0.36 -2.06 -4.26
N LEU A 178 1.28 -1.64 -3.39
CA LEU A 178 1.10 -0.54 -2.46
C LEU A 178 2.07 0.56 -2.86
N GLN A 179 1.56 1.68 -3.37
CA GLN A 179 2.39 2.79 -3.82
C GLN A 179 1.98 4.10 -3.18
N ARG A 180 2.95 5.02 -3.01
CA ARG A 180 2.75 6.40 -2.55
C ARG A 180 1.84 6.53 -1.33
N THR A 181 1.83 5.52 -0.46
CA THR A 181 1.00 5.45 0.73
C THR A 181 1.81 5.86 1.97
N LEU A 182 1.23 6.74 2.77
CA LEU A 182 1.77 7.13 4.07
C LEU A 182 1.29 6.14 5.14
N ILE A 183 2.22 5.45 5.78
CA ILE A 183 1.99 4.65 6.99
C ILE A 183 2.67 5.38 8.16
N SER A 184 1.90 5.73 9.19
CA SER A 184 2.49 6.47 10.31
C SER A 184 1.87 6.15 11.65
N GLU A 185 2.67 6.30 12.70
CA GLU A 185 2.19 6.31 14.07
C GLU A 185 1.30 5.10 14.42
N ALA A 186 1.70 3.89 14.03
CA ALA A 186 1.09 2.68 14.59
C ALA A 186 1.22 2.72 16.11
N LEU A 187 0.11 2.53 16.84
CA LEU A 187 0.03 2.73 18.29
C LEU A 187 0.86 1.69 19.03
N ASN A 188 1.77 2.16 19.89
CA ASN A 188 2.81 1.30 20.45
C ASN A 188 2.33 0.49 21.66
N ALA A 189 2.04 1.12 22.80
CA ALA A 189 1.53 0.41 23.99
C ALA A 189 0.01 0.60 24.15
N ALA A 190 -0.76 0.27 23.11
CA ALA A 190 -2.18 0.61 23.00
C ALA A 190 -3.16 -0.46 23.54
N GLY A 191 -2.68 -1.47 24.28
CA GLY A 191 -3.54 -2.51 24.83
C GLY A 191 -3.88 -3.63 23.83
N HIS A 192 -2.93 -4.08 23.06
CA HIS A 192 -3.08 -5.20 22.12
C HIS A 192 -3.57 -6.47 22.83
N ARG A 193 -4.71 -7.04 22.40
CA ARG A 193 -5.43 -8.12 23.11
C ARG A 193 -4.67 -9.44 23.27
N LYS A 194 -3.69 -9.73 22.39
CA LYS A 194 -2.88 -10.96 22.44
C LYS A 194 -1.76 -10.92 23.49
N TYR A 195 -1.44 -9.75 24.02
CA TYR A 195 -0.27 -9.55 24.85
C TYR A 195 -0.65 -8.91 26.21
N PRO A 196 0.21 -9.05 27.23
CA PRO A 196 0.00 -8.35 28.50
C PRO A 196 -0.13 -6.83 28.34
N PRO A 197 -0.88 -6.15 29.21
CA PRO A 197 -0.96 -4.69 29.22
C PRO A 197 0.41 -4.02 29.23
N GLY A 198 0.58 -2.95 28.44
CA GLY A 198 1.85 -2.22 28.31
C GLY A 198 2.86 -2.87 27.36
N THR A 199 2.53 -4.01 26.71
CA THR A 199 3.37 -4.58 25.65
C THR A 199 3.38 -3.66 24.44
N GLU A 200 4.57 -3.34 23.97
CA GLU A 200 4.79 -2.50 22.79
C GLU A 200 4.52 -3.26 21.50
N HIS A 201 3.75 -2.69 20.59
CA HIS A 201 3.36 -3.30 19.29
C HIS A 201 3.16 -2.28 18.16
N GLY A 202 3.78 -1.14 18.18
CA GLY A 202 3.66 -0.10 17.14
C GLY A 202 4.28 -0.51 15.80
N TYR A 203 3.62 -1.38 15.04
CA TYR A 203 4.17 -1.99 13.84
C TYR A 203 3.56 -1.44 12.54
N ALA A 204 4.46 -1.13 11.57
CA ALA A 204 4.05 -0.54 10.31
C ALA A 204 3.37 -1.56 9.38
N ALA A 205 4.07 -2.62 8.97
CA ALA A 205 3.51 -3.49 7.95
C ALA A 205 4.05 -4.93 8.01
N SER A 206 3.15 -5.89 7.74
CA SER A 206 3.49 -7.29 7.45
C SER A 206 3.18 -7.58 5.99
N ILE A 207 4.20 -7.58 5.14
CA ILE A 207 4.07 -7.76 3.69
C ILE A 207 4.46 -9.17 3.27
N GLY A 208 3.66 -9.75 2.38
CA GLY A 208 3.86 -11.12 1.92
C GLY A 208 2.91 -11.45 0.78
N GLY A 209 2.83 -12.73 0.45
CA GLY A 209 2.03 -13.24 -0.66
C GLY A 209 2.92 -13.81 -1.75
N MET A 210 2.35 -14.01 -2.95
CA MET A 210 3.04 -14.63 -4.10
C MET A 210 3.86 -13.63 -4.89
N THR A 211 3.28 -12.46 -5.18
CA THR A 211 3.93 -11.35 -5.89
C THR A 211 3.41 -10.02 -5.37
N GLY A 212 4.31 -9.09 -5.07
CA GLY A 212 3.92 -7.77 -4.57
C GLY A 212 4.99 -6.71 -4.78
N SER A 213 4.56 -5.51 -5.15
CA SER A 213 5.39 -4.31 -5.24
C SER A 213 5.00 -3.32 -4.15
N PHE A 214 6.00 -2.82 -3.43
CA PHE A 214 5.86 -1.87 -2.33
C PHE A 214 6.86 -0.73 -2.58
N HIS A 215 6.36 0.40 -3.13
CA HIS A 215 7.27 1.43 -3.60
C HIS A 215 6.77 2.85 -3.36
N HIS A 216 7.71 3.77 -3.24
CA HIS A 216 7.46 5.19 -3.00
C HIS A 216 6.54 5.46 -1.79
N ASN A 217 6.54 4.57 -0.79
CA ASN A 217 5.79 4.74 0.43
C ASN A 217 6.63 5.44 1.50
N LEU A 218 5.97 6.09 2.45
CA LEU A 218 6.58 6.60 3.66
C LEU A 218 6.10 5.80 4.88
N LEU A 219 7.04 5.21 5.63
CA LEU A 219 6.78 4.59 6.92
C LEU A 219 7.42 5.46 8.00
N ALA A 220 6.62 6.14 8.80
CA ALA A 220 7.12 7.12 9.76
C ALA A 220 6.58 6.88 11.17
N ASN A 221 7.45 7.01 12.17
CA ASN A 221 7.05 6.93 13.58
C ASN A 221 6.36 5.60 13.94
N CYS A 222 6.87 4.48 13.40
CA CYS A 222 6.43 3.13 13.77
C CYS A 222 7.57 2.39 14.47
N ALA A 223 7.29 1.77 15.62
CA ALA A 223 8.32 1.16 16.46
C ALA A 223 9.07 0.00 15.78
N GLY A 224 8.41 -0.70 14.87
CA GLY A 224 9.01 -1.81 14.12
C GLY A 224 8.22 -2.26 12.90
N ARG A 225 8.67 -3.38 12.29
CA ARG A 225 8.13 -3.91 11.04
C ARG A 225 8.07 -2.88 9.90
N ASN A 226 9.17 -2.21 9.66
CA ASN A 226 9.32 -1.21 8.60
C ASN A 226 10.15 -1.75 7.40
N TRP A 227 9.85 -2.80 6.79
CA TRP A 227 8.76 -3.76 6.65
C TRP A 227 9.00 -5.04 7.47
N SER A 228 7.96 -5.89 7.68
CA SER A 228 8.15 -7.30 8.07
C SER A 228 7.84 -8.19 6.89
N LEU A 229 8.84 -8.95 6.43
CA LEU A 229 8.72 -9.85 5.29
C LEU A 229 8.05 -11.14 5.75
N ALA A 230 6.83 -11.38 5.32
CA ALA A 230 6.02 -12.53 5.65
C ALA A 230 5.67 -13.31 4.38
N GLY A 231 6.70 -13.80 3.66
CA GLY A 231 6.55 -14.44 2.36
C GLY A 231 5.59 -15.63 2.35
N GLY A 232 5.27 -16.17 3.52
CA GLY A 232 4.35 -17.29 3.63
C GLY A 232 4.96 -18.62 3.20
N LEU A 233 4.11 -19.67 3.23
CA LEU A 233 4.48 -21.01 2.80
C LEU A 233 3.45 -21.55 1.81
N ASP A 234 3.91 -22.26 0.80
CA ASP A 234 3.04 -23.00 -0.12
C ASP A 234 2.45 -24.28 0.52
N LYS A 235 1.65 -25.04 -0.23
CA LYS A 235 1.08 -26.32 0.24
C LYS A 235 2.13 -27.36 0.60
N GLN A 236 3.33 -27.26 0.03
CA GLN A 236 4.49 -28.11 0.30
C GLN A 236 5.34 -27.54 1.47
N LYS A 237 4.91 -26.48 2.12
CA LYS A 237 5.62 -25.77 3.18
C LYS A 237 6.97 -25.18 2.73
N ARG A 238 7.06 -24.69 1.49
CA ARG A 238 8.24 -23.97 1.00
C ARG A 238 7.96 -22.47 1.06
N HIS A 239 9.00 -21.68 1.29
CA HIS A 239 8.89 -20.23 1.20
C HIS A 239 8.34 -19.81 -0.15
N THR A 240 7.40 -18.86 -0.12
CA THR A 240 6.82 -18.21 -1.29
C THR A 240 7.13 -16.72 -1.25
N GLY A 241 6.71 -16.02 -2.27
CA GLY A 241 6.76 -14.57 -2.33
C GLY A 241 7.96 -14.04 -3.10
N TRP A 242 7.62 -13.28 -4.14
CA TRP A 242 8.53 -12.43 -4.89
C TRP A 242 8.14 -10.99 -4.56
N LEU A 243 8.94 -10.36 -3.71
CA LEU A 243 8.64 -9.05 -3.15
C LEU A 243 9.61 -8.01 -3.72
N ASP A 244 9.06 -7.00 -4.38
CA ASP A 244 9.78 -5.84 -4.88
C ASP A 244 9.56 -4.65 -3.94
N ILE A 245 10.62 -4.24 -3.23
CA ILE A 245 10.57 -3.20 -2.20
C ILE A 245 11.59 -2.13 -2.59
N ARG A 246 11.11 -1.02 -3.16
CA ARG A 246 12.01 0.01 -3.68
C ARG A 246 11.53 1.43 -3.47
N ASN A 247 12.48 2.34 -3.40
CA ASN A 247 12.23 3.77 -3.32
C ASN A 247 11.28 4.17 -2.18
N ASN A 248 11.25 3.40 -1.07
CA ASN A 248 10.51 3.77 0.11
C ASN A 248 11.35 4.62 1.06
N VAL A 249 10.68 5.44 1.85
CA VAL A 249 11.30 6.21 2.93
C VAL A 249 10.83 5.65 4.27
N VAL A 250 11.78 5.43 5.18
CA VAL A 250 11.50 4.98 6.55
C VAL A 250 12.10 5.97 7.54
N PHE A 251 11.31 6.43 8.52
CA PHE A 251 11.73 7.40 9.51
C PHE A 251 11.38 6.98 10.94
N ASN A 252 12.33 7.18 11.87
CA ASN A 252 12.13 7.13 13.32
C ASN A 252 11.53 5.81 13.84
N TRP A 253 12.14 4.68 13.49
CA TRP A 253 11.84 3.37 14.09
C TRP A 253 12.51 3.21 15.46
N LYS A 254 12.10 2.21 16.25
CA LYS A 254 12.76 1.90 17.53
C LYS A 254 13.86 0.87 17.37
N ASN A 255 13.53 -0.40 17.32
CA ASN A 255 14.48 -1.51 17.36
C ASN A 255 14.31 -2.54 16.23
N ARG A 256 13.32 -2.35 15.34
CA ARG A 256 13.11 -3.19 14.17
C ARG A 256 12.94 -2.31 12.94
N THR A 257 13.71 -2.64 11.91
CA THR A 257 13.62 -2.06 10.58
C THR A 257 12.89 -3.03 9.64
N THR A 258 13.44 -3.34 8.47
CA THR A 258 12.98 -4.45 7.65
C THR A 258 13.57 -5.75 8.15
N ASP A 259 12.74 -6.74 8.38
CA ASP A 259 13.13 -8.09 8.84
C ASP A 259 12.18 -9.18 8.30
N GLY A 260 12.53 -10.46 8.56
CA GLY A 260 11.74 -11.61 8.08
C GLY A 260 12.29 -12.20 6.79
N GLY A 261 11.42 -12.84 5.98
CA GLY A 261 11.88 -13.47 4.75
C GLY A 261 10.78 -13.88 3.77
N ALA A 262 11.17 -14.01 2.51
CA ALA A 262 10.36 -14.53 1.42
C ALA A 262 11.26 -15.32 0.46
N ALA A 263 10.71 -16.01 -0.51
CA ALA A 263 11.50 -16.79 -1.46
C ALA A 263 12.48 -15.91 -2.24
N ARG A 264 12.02 -14.77 -2.77
CA ARG A 264 12.85 -13.80 -3.49
C ARG A 264 12.48 -12.37 -3.12
N VAL A 265 13.46 -11.59 -2.72
CA VAL A 265 13.29 -10.20 -2.30
C VAL A 265 14.22 -9.30 -3.10
N GLN A 266 13.67 -8.31 -3.78
CA GLN A 266 14.44 -7.17 -4.31
C GLN A 266 14.25 -5.98 -3.37
N PHE A 267 15.34 -5.50 -2.79
CA PHE A 267 15.35 -4.41 -1.82
C PHE A 267 16.27 -3.30 -2.32
N VAL A 268 15.69 -2.30 -3.03
CA VAL A 268 16.45 -1.41 -3.90
C VAL A 268 16.13 0.05 -3.62
N ASN A 269 17.19 0.85 -3.46
CA ASN A 269 17.12 2.31 -3.37
C ASN A 269 16.11 2.83 -2.34
N ASN A 270 15.99 2.18 -1.17
CA ASN A 270 15.18 2.67 -0.07
C ASN A 270 15.99 3.64 0.80
N PHE A 271 15.35 4.66 1.36
CA PHE A 271 15.97 5.67 2.19
C PHE A 271 15.52 5.54 3.65
N TYR A 272 16.44 5.19 4.55
CA TYR A 272 16.20 5.04 5.97
C TYR A 272 16.80 6.23 6.74
N LYS A 273 15.95 7.00 7.41
CA LYS A 273 16.36 8.17 8.20
C LYS A 273 16.15 7.91 9.69
N PRO A 274 17.23 7.71 10.48
CA PRO A 274 17.10 7.59 11.92
C PRO A 274 16.44 8.83 12.54
N GLY A 275 15.60 8.60 13.56
CA GLY A 275 14.98 9.64 14.34
C GLY A 275 15.27 9.51 15.84
N PRO A 276 14.68 10.37 16.69
CA PRO A 276 14.95 10.37 18.13
C PRO A 276 14.59 9.07 18.88
N ALA A 277 13.71 8.20 18.34
CA ALA A 277 13.40 6.90 18.94
C ALA A 277 14.32 5.77 18.46
N THR A 278 15.10 5.99 17.40
CA THR A 278 15.89 4.93 16.73
C THR A 278 16.98 4.37 17.63
N LYS A 279 17.02 3.03 17.75
CA LYS A 279 18.00 2.29 18.55
C LYS A 279 18.84 1.29 17.76
N THR A 280 18.47 1.01 16.50
CA THR A 280 19.20 0.08 15.63
C THR A 280 19.51 0.74 14.30
N PHE A 281 20.71 0.45 13.77
CA PHE A 281 21.26 1.13 12.61
C PHE A 281 21.62 0.11 11.53
N PHE A 282 20.60 -0.50 10.96
CA PHE A 282 20.63 -1.32 9.76
C PHE A 282 19.31 -1.14 9.00
N VAL A 283 19.27 -1.44 7.71
CA VAL A 283 18.04 -1.26 6.89
C VAL A 283 17.26 -2.55 6.72
N ILE A 284 17.96 -3.68 6.55
CA ILE A 284 17.34 -4.99 6.37
C ILE A 284 18.11 -6.08 7.09
N ARG A 285 17.37 -7.02 7.72
CA ARG A 285 17.92 -8.25 8.32
C ARG A 285 17.04 -9.44 7.95
N PRO A 286 17.49 -10.31 7.03
CA PRO A 286 16.81 -11.57 6.75
C PRO A 286 16.70 -12.46 8.00
N GLU A 287 15.61 -13.21 8.11
CA GLU A 287 15.44 -14.22 9.16
C GLU A 287 15.48 -15.63 8.54
N LEU A 288 16.66 -16.28 8.59
CA LEU A 288 16.94 -17.56 7.92
C LEU A 288 16.75 -18.77 8.84
N GLU A 289 16.12 -18.61 10.00
CA GLU A 289 15.98 -19.68 11.01
C GLU A 289 15.35 -20.96 10.44
N TRP A 290 14.43 -20.83 9.48
CA TRP A 290 13.64 -21.94 8.97
C TRP A 290 13.97 -22.37 7.54
N VAL A 291 15.06 -21.87 6.94
CA VAL A 291 15.42 -22.21 5.54
C VAL A 291 15.66 -23.71 5.35
N HIS A 292 16.18 -24.40 6.34
CA HIS A 292 16.40 -25.85 6.32
C HIS A 292 15.09 -26.68 6.28
N LEU A 293 13.97 -26.07 6.68
CA LEU A 293 12.64 -26.69 6.64
C LEU A 293 11.79 -26.23 5.44
N TYR A 294 11.91 -24.96 5.06
CA TYR A 294 10.98 -24.30 4.16
C TYR A 294 11.61 -23.84 2.85
N GLY A 295 12.89 -24.20 2.62
CA GLY A 295 13.61 -23.87 1.40
C GLY A 295 14.31 -22.50 1.44
N PRO A 296 15.03 -22.17 0.37
CA PRO A 296 15.89 -20.99 0.33
C PRO A 296 15.08 -19.69 0.38
N GLN A 297 15.74 -18.67 0.88
CA GLN A 297 15.38 -17.27 0.74
C GLN A 297 16.53 -16.60 -0.01
N GLU A 298 16.19 -15.78 -1.02
CA GLU A 298 17.17 -15.14 -1.90
C GLU A 298 16.92 -13.63 -1.92
N TYR A 299 17.98 -12.84 -1.88
CA TYR A 299 17.93 -11.37 -1.78
C TYR A 299 18.77 -10.73 -2.86
N PHE A 300 18.21 -9.70 -3.52
CA PHE A 300 18.96 -8.71 -4.28
C PHE A 300 18.86 -7.36 -3.54
N ILE A 301 20.00 -6.78 -3.16
CA ILE A 301 20.08 -5.60 -2.29
C ILE A 301 21.02 -4.59 -2.92
N GLU A 302 20.49 -3.41 -3.29
CA GLU A 302 21.25 -2.38 -3.99
C GLU A 302 20.80 -0.97 -3.61
N GLY A 303 21.75 -0.03 -3.53
CA GLY A 303 21.48 1.40 -3.50
C GLY A 303 20.71 1.94 -2.28
N ASN A 304 20.61 1.17 -1.20
CA ASN A 304 19.88 1.60 -0.02
C ASN A 304 20.72 2.55 0.84
N VAL A 305 20.09 3.59 1.36
CA VAL A 305 20.71 4.62 2.20
C VAL A 305 20.25 4.49 3.64
N LEU A 306 21.20 4.55 4.58
CA LEU A 306 20.93 4.81 5.99
C LEU A 306 21.54 6.16 6.36
N ALA A 307 20.73 7.19 6.40
CA ALA A 307 21.17 8.58 6.51
C ALA A 307 22.12 8.80 7.69
N GLY A 308 23.30 9.33 7.38
CA GLY A 308 24.38 9.55 8.36
C GLY A 308 25.20 8.31 8.73
N HIS A 309 24.90 7.13 8.15
CA HIS A 309 25.59 5.87 8.46
C HIS A 309 26.05 5.11 7.21
N VAL A 310 25.25 5.05 6.16
CA VAL A 310 25.48 4.26 4.95
C VAL A 310 25.07 5.05 3.72
N ALA A 311 25.97 5.16 2.74
CA ALA A 311 25.73 5.79 1.44
C ALA A 311 25.22 4.77 0.40
N ALA A 312 24.61 5.25 -0.67
CA ALA A 312 23.99 4.41 -1.71
C ALA A 312 24.99 3.53 -2.48
N ASP A 313 26.25 3.95 -2.58
CA ASP A 313 27.34 3.24 -3.28
C ASP A 313 28.00 2.15 -2.42
N GLU A 314 27.64 2.04 -1.14
CA GLU A 314 28.13 0.98 -0.28
C GLU A 314 27.42 -0.34 -0.60
N LYS A 315 28.13 -1.30 -1.22
CA LYS A 315 27.59 -2.64 -1.47
C LYS A 315 27.11 -3.27 -0.16
N LEU A 316 25.86 -3.73 -0.13
CA LEU A 316 25.18 -4.24 1.06
C LEU A 316 25.11 -3.21 2.21
N GLY A 317 25.11 -1.94 1.88
CA GLY A 317 24.98 -0.87 2.86
C GLY A 317 23.74 -1.02 3.73
N GLY A 318 23.97 -1.04 5.05
CA GLY A 318 22.90 -1.24 6.03
C GLY A 318 22.29 -2.65 6.09
N PHE A 319 22.81 -3.60 5.33
CA PHE A 319 22.44 -5.01 5.43
C PHE A 319 23.04 -5.64 6.69
N LYS A 320 22.22 -6.36 7.45
CA LYS A 320 22.66 -7.11 8.62
C LYS A 320 22.53 -8.61 8.35
N PRO A 321 23.63 -9.36 8.14
CA PRO A 321 23.59 -10.77 7.83
C PRO A 321 22.96 -11.59 8.97
N TRP A 322 22.37 -12.74 8.63
CA TRP A 322 21.93 -13.72 9.60
C TRP A 322 23.15 -14.36 10.28
N PRO A 323 23.12 -14.58 11.60
CA PRO A 323 24.26 -15.13 12.32
C PRO A 323 24.73 -16.49 11.76
N ASN A 324 26.03 -16.63 11.54
CA ASN A 324 26.69 -17.86 11.10
C ASN A 324 26.29 -18.37 9.68
N VAL A 325 25.64 -17.54 8.86
CA VAL A 325 25.37 -17.82 7.45
C VAL A 325 26.06 -16.77 6.61
N PRO A 326 26.99 -17.15 5.70
CA PRO A 326 27.63 -16.19 4.80
C PRO A 326 26.60 -15.45 3.94
N ALA A 327 26.79 -14.16 3.72
CA ALA A 327 25.87 -13.38 2.90
C ALA A 327 25.79 -13.92 1.46
N ASP A 328 26.93 -14.36 0.91
CA ASP A 328 27.04 -14.90 -0.46
C ASP A 328 26.19 -16.18 -0.69
N ASP A 329 25.72 -16.82 0.37
CA ASP A 329 24.87 -18.00 0.26
C ASP A 329 23.40 -17.65 -0.09
N TYR A 330 22.98 -16.38 0.07
CA TYR A 330 21.60 -15.95 -0.12
C TYR A 330 21.42 -14.53 -0.66
N VAL A 331 22.48 -13.77 -0.84
CA VAL A 331 22.46 -12.45 -1.48
C VAL A 331 23.12 -12.56 -2.84
N HIS A 332 22.46 -12.06 -3.87
CA HIS A 332 22.85 -12.17 -5.26
C HIS A 332 23.19 -10.80 -5.85
N ASP A 333 24.06 -10.78 -6.86
CA ASP A 333 24.50 -9.56 -7.54
C ASP A 333 23.55 -9.11 -8.66
N GLU A 334 22.62 -9.97 -9.09
CA GLU A 334 21.67 -9.69 -10.17
C GLU A 334 20.24 -9.79 -9.70
N PRO A 335 19.33 -8.96 -10.24
CA PRO A 335 17.92 -9.01 -9.90
C PRO A 335 17.26 -10.29 -10.42
N PHE A 336 16.28 -10.79 -9.71
CA PHE A 336 15.57 -12.05 -10.03
C PHE A 336 14.45 -11.90 -11.04
N PHE A 337 13.85 -10.70 -11.12
CA PHE A 337 12.68 -10.40 -11.94
C PHE A 337 12.69 -8.93 -12.37
N ALA A 338 11.96 -8.62 -13.42
CA ALA A 338 11.83 -7.26 -13.91
C ALA A 338 11.14 -6.37 -12.86
N ALA A 339 11.69 -5.19 -12.63
CA ALA A 339 10.99 -4.15 -11.88
C ALA A 339 9.95 -3.51 -12.80
N HIS A 340 8.71 -3.52 -12.37
CA HIS A 340 7.62 -2.81 -13.04
C HIS A 340 7.38 -1.42 -12.43
N VAL A 341 8.44 -0.84 -11.91
CA VAL A 341 8.45 0.43 -11.19
C VAL A 341 9.59 1.27 -11.73
N ARG A 342 9.34 2.55 -12.02
CA ARG A 342 10.37 3.52 -12.33
C ARG A 342 11.27 3.70 -11.12
N THR A 343 12.47 3.17 -11.21
CA THR A 343 13.44 3.20 -10.11
C THR A 343 14.21 4.52 -10.12
N GLN A 344 14.29 5.18 -8.97
CA GLN A 344 15.07 6.39 -8.72
C GLN A 344 16.25 6.06 -7.80
N SER A 345 17.22 6.98 -7.65
CA SER A 345 18.17 6.90 -6.53
C SER A 345 17.44 6.99 -5.19
N ALA A 346 18.03 6.54 -4.11
CA ALA A 346 17.39 6.62 -2.79
C ALA A 346 17.16 8.07 -2.36
N GLU A 347 18.06 8.97 -2.72
CA GLU A 347 17.99 10.40 -2.44
C GLU A 347 16.87 11.08 -3.25
N ASP A 348 16.78 10.81 -4.55
CA ASP A 348 15.69 11.35 -5.39
C ASP A 348 14.34 10.79 -4.92
N ALA A 349 14.28 9.52 -4.53
CA ALA A 349 13.09 8.91 -3.96
C ALA A 349 12.69 9.56 -2.63
N TYR A 350 13.64 9.95 -1.79
CA TYR A 350 13.35 10.69 -0.55
C TYR A 350 12.61 11.99 -0.85
N ASP A 351 13.08 12.77 -1.81
CA ASP A 351 12.47 14.04 -2.17
C ASP A 351 11.10 13.83 -2.87
N ASP A 352 10.99 12.88 -3.79
CA ASP A 352 9.74 12.53 -4.47
C ASP A 352 8.68 12.04 -3.48
N VAL A 353 9.02 11.12 -2.61
CA VAL A 353 8.10 10.59 -1.59
C VAL A 353 7.59 11.72 -0.69
N LEU A 354 8.47 12.57 -0.16
CA LEU A 354 8.04 13.67 0.70
C LEU A 354 7.24 14.76 -0.02
N GLY A 355 7.30 14.82 -1.34
CA GLY A 355 6.49 15.71 -2.17
C GLY A 355 5.12 15.16 -2.52
N ASN A 356 4.97 13.83 -2.62
CA ASN A 356 3.84 13.20 -3.31
C ASN A 356 3.15 12.07 -2.55
N VAL A 357 3.58 11.71 -1.34
CA VAL A 357 3.02 10.57 -0.59
C VAL A 357 1.75 10.93 0.19
N GLY A 358 0.91 9.91 0.43
CA GLY A 358 -0.25 9.99 1.29
C GLY A 358 -1.50 10.53 0.61
N CYS A 359 -2.56 10.69 1.37
CA CYS A 359 -3.84 11.21 0.88
C CYS A 359 -3.75 12.73 0.68
N SER A 360 -3.05 13.13 -0.39
CA SER A 360 -2.77 14.54 -0.71
C SER A 360 -3.97 15.25 -1.35
N LEU A 361 -4.97 14.51 -1.82
CA LEU A 361 -6.18 15.05 -2.43
C LEU A 361 -7.45 14.70 -1.62
N PRO A 362 -8.42 15.63 -1.65
CA PRO A 362 -8.40 16.97 -2.22
C PRO A 362 -7.42 17.92 -1.53
N VAL A 363 -6.97 17.62 -0.32
CA VAL A 363 -5.99 18.41 0.43
C VAL A 363 -5.20 17.50 1.38
N LEU A 364 -3.90 17.74 1.50
CA LEU A 364 -3.08 17.14 2.54
C LEU A 364 -3.53 17.67 3.90
N ASP A 365 -3.91 16.78 4.84
CA ASP A 365 -4.41 17.18 6.14
C ASP A 365 -3.29 17.55 7.14
N ASP A 366 -3.65 18.03 8.31
CA ASP A 366 -2.69 18.56 9.27
C ASP A 366 -1.85 17.45 9.91
N HIS A 367 -2.43 16.26 10.09
CA HIS A 367 -1.69 15.09 10.57
C HIS A 367 -0.59 14.67 9.58
N ASP A 368 -0.94 14.45 8.32
CA ASP A 368 0.03 14.02 7.32
C ASP A 368 1.10 15.09 7.08
N ARG A 369 0.70 16.38 7.05
CA ARG A 369 1.64 17.51 6.96
C ARG A 369 2.62 17.52 8.13
N ARG A 370 2.15 17.29 9.36
CA ARG A 370 3.00 17.19 10.55
C ARG A 370 4.01 16.03 10.41
N ILE A 371 3.58 14.86 9.97
CA ILE A 371 4.47 13.72 9.75
C ILE A 371 5.56 14.07 8.74
N LEU A 372 5.21 14.66 7.61
CA LEU A 372 6.19 15.09 6.60
C LEU A 372 7.19 16.11 7.16
N ASP A 373 6.73 17.07 7.97
CA ASP A 373 7.60 18.05 8.63
C ASP A 373 8.55 17.40 9.64
N GLU A 374 8.09 16.39 10.40
CA GLU A 374 8.94 15.61 11.30
C GLU A 374 10.01 14.83 10.53
N VAL A 375 9.64 14.21 9.42
CA VAL A 375 10.60 13.52 8.55
C VAL A 375 11.64 14.48 8.00
N ARG A 376 11.23 15.64 7.45
CA ARG A 376 12.17 16.64 6.91
C ARG A 376 13.13 17.17 7.98
N SER A 377 12.58 17.57 9.11
CA SER A 377 13.36 18.20 10.18
C SER A 377 14.16 17.22 11.04
N GLY A 378 13.79 15.93 11.06
CA GLY A 378 14.34 14.93 11.98
C GLY A 378 13.91 15.16 13.45
N LYS A 379 12.92 16.01 13.70
CA LYS A 379 12.47 16.39 15.05
C LYS A 379 11.09 15.81 15.34
N CYS A 380 10.98 15.16 16.48
CA CYS A 380 9.73 14.61 17.00
C CYS A 380 9.07 15.60 17.98
N ARG A 381 7.77 15.84 17.86
CA ARG A 381 7.05 16.83 18.66
C ARG A 381 6.32 16.22 19.85
N PHE A 382 5.96 14.95 19.77
CA PHE A 382 5.13 14.24 20.75
C PHE A 382 5.88 13.08 21.38
N ARG A 383 5.28 12.50 22.42
CA ARG A 383 5.79 11.31 23.10
C ARG A 383 4.63 10.40 23.45
N GLY A 384 4.87 9.09 23.40
CA GLY A 384 3.92 8.10 23.92
C GLY A 384 3.66 8.31 25.40
N SER A 385 2.38 8.33 25.80
CA SER A 385 1.93 8.62 27.18
C SER A 385 2.38 7.55 28.18
N GLN A 386 2.52 6.30 27.77
CA GLN A 386 2.96 5.19 28.63
C GLN A 386 4.46 4.93 28.48
N THR A 387 4.98 4.96 27.27
CA THR A 387 6.37 4.58 26.96
C THR A 387 7.35 5.74 27.01
N GLY A 388 6.88 6.99 26.89
CA GLY A 388 7.71 8.19 26.80
C GLY A 388 8.54 8.26 25.50
N LEU A 389 8.33 7.37 24.52
CA LEU A 389 9.11 7.31 23.31
C LEU A 389 8.81 8.48 22.36
N PRO A 390 9.83 9.09 21.74
CA PRO A 390 9.64 10.25 20.88
C PRO A 390 8.87 9.89 19.60
N SER A 391 7.72 10.53 19.38
CA SER A 391 6.79 10.34 18.25
C SER A 391 6.40 8.89 17.96
N LEU A 392 6.46 8.01 18.96
CA LEU A 392 5.86 6.69 18.92
C LEU A 392 4.67 6.70 19.89
N PRO A 393 3.47 7.05 19.43
CA PRO A 393 2.31 7.22 20.31
C PRO A 393 1.80 5.89 20.84
N ASP A 394 1.29 5.89 22.06
CA ASP A 394 0.61 4.77 22.70
C ASP A 394 -0.92 4.87 22.52
N SER A 395 -1.39 6.07 22.21
CA SER A 395 -2.76 6.40 21.85
C SER A 395 -2.75 7.53 20.82
N GLN A 396 -3.77 7.62 19.98
CA GLN A 396 -3.95 8.78 19.09
C GLN A 396 -4.08 10.08 19.86
N GLU A 397 -4.51 10.04 21.12
CA GLU A 397 -4.61 11.22 21.99
C GLU A 397 -3.24 11.84 22.33
N ASP A 398 -2.16 11.05 22.29
CA ASP A 398 -0.80 11.52 22.52
C ASP A 398 -0.35 12.57 21.49
N VAL A 399 -1.00 12.56 20.33
CA VAL A 399 -0.70 13.45 19.20
C VAL A 399 -1.86 14.39 18.85
N GLY A 400 -2.85 14.50 19.74
CA GLY A 400 -4.00 15.40 19.60
C GLY A 400 -5.26 14.77 19.00
N GLY A 401 -5.24 13.46 18.68
CA GLY A 401 -6.40 12.76 18.12
C GLY A 401 -6.75 13.19 16.70
N TRP A 402 -7.98 12.89 16.29
CA TRP A 402 -8.47 13.28 14.98
C TRP A 402 -8.70 14.78 14.90
N GLU A 403 -8.16 15.39 13.86
CA GLU A 403 -8.49 16.77 13.50
C GLU A 403 -9.95 16.92 13.04
N GLU A 404 -10.41 18.14 12.93
CA GLU A 404 -11.74 18.40 12.41
C GLU A 404 -11.83 18.17 10.90
N TYR A 405 -12.83 17.42 10.50
CA TYR A 405 -13.23 17.20 9.11
C TYR A 405 -14.65 17.75 8.93
N PRO A 406 -14.81 19.03 8.60
CA PRO A 406 -16.13 19.60 8.36
C PRO A 406 -16.86 18.83 7.26
N GLU A 407 -18.12 18.53 7.50
CA GLU A 407 -18.97 17.95 6.47
C GLU A 407 -19.24 19.01 5.40
N VAL A 408 -18.78 18.76 4.18
CA VAL A 408 -19.06 19.57 3.00
C VAL A 408 -19.74 18.68 1.98
N ARG A 409 -20.82 19.16 1.38
CA ARG A 409 -21.59 18.42 0.36
C ARG A 409 -21.49 19.09 -0.99
N ARG A 410 -21.46 18.29 -2.03
CA ARG A 410 -21.61 18.77 -3.40
C ARG A 410 -23.03 19.36 -3.59
N PRO A 411 -23.20 20.45 -4.35
CA PRO A 411 -24.51 20.92 -4.76
C PRO A 411 -25.25 19.85 -5.57
N ALA A 412 -26.60 19.89 -5.55
CA ALA A 412 -27.42 18.89 -6.25
C ALA A 412 -27.27 18.95 -7.79
N ASP A 413 -26.80 20.08 -8.31
CA ASP A 413 -26.53 20.32 -9.73
C ASP A 413 -25.05 20.17 -10.11
N TRP A 414 -24.25 19.56 -9.23
CA TRP A 414 -22.84 19.31 -9.49
C TRP A 414 -22.61 18.28 -10.58
N ASP A 415 -23.36 17.19 -10.54
CA ASP A 415 -23.37 16.04 -11.43
C ASP A 415 -24.85 15.68 -11.62
N THR A 416 -25.43 16.04 -12.77
CA THR A 416 -26.90 16.02 -12.96
C THR A 416 -27.41 14.63 -13.28
N ASP A 417 -26.65 13.84 -14.03
CA ASP A 417 -27.06 12.51 -14.48
C ASP A 417 -26.49 11.38 -13.59
N GLY A 418 -25.57 11.73 -12.68
CA GLY A 418 -25.05 10.82 -11.67
C GLY A 418 -24.00 9.83 -12.21
N ASP A 419 -23.23 10.23 -13.20
CA ASP A 419 -22.18 9.40 -13.79
C ASP A 419 -20.80 9.56 -13.11
N GLY A 420 -20.72 10.46 -12.11
CA GLY A 420 -19.53 10.72 -11.30
C GLY A 420 -18.63 11.82 -11.86
N MET A 421 -18.99 12.41 -13.00
CA MET A 421 -18.31 13.56 -13.57
C MET A 421 -19.11 14.85 -13.29
N PRO A 422 -18.46 15.98 -12.96
CA PRO A 422 -19.18 17.21 -12.74
C PRO A 422 -19.59 17.86 -14.07
N ASN A 423 -20.80 18.43 -14.14
CA ASN A 423 -21.36 19.09 -15.34
C ASN A 423 -20.40 20.06 -16.02
N HIS A 424 -19.57 20.78 -15.26
CA HIS A 424 -18.63 21.73 -15.82
C HIS A 424 -17.47 21.03 -16.56
N TRP A 425 -17.03 19.87 -16.07
CA TRP A 425 -15.99 19.06 -16.71
C TRP A 425 -16.52 18.43 -18.00
N GLU A 426 -17.73 17.86 -17.95
CA GLU A 426 -18.42 17.29 -19.11
C GLU A 426 -18.61 18.33 -20.20
N THR A 427 -19.13 19.51 -19.85
CA THR A 427 -19.30 20.64 -20.80
C THR A 427 -17.97 21.03 -21.47
N ALA A 428 -16.89 21.10 -20.68
CA ALA A 428 -15.55 21.43 -21.19
C ALA A 428 -15.05 20.35 -22.17
N HIS A 429 -15.40 19.08 -21.91
CA HIS A 429 -15.03 17.94 -22.73
C HIS A 429 -16.08 17.58 -23.80
N ARG A 430 -17.16 18.38 -23.95
CA ARG A 430 -18.27 18.19 -24.93
C ARG A 430 -18.99 16.84 -24.73
N LEU A 431 -19.20 16.47 -23.49
CA LEU A 431 -20.06 15.39 -23.08
C LEU A 431 -21.46 15.93 -22.77
N ASP A 432 -22.43 15.04 -22.61
CA ASP A 432 -23.83 15.41 -22.36
C ASP A 432 -24.15 15.26 -20.87
N THR A 433 -24.22 16.37 -20.13
CA THR A 433 -24.53 16.44 -18.69
C THR A 433 -25.88 15.84 -18.28
N SER A 434 -26.60 15.20 -19.20
CA SER A 434 -27.85 14.52 -18.97
C SER A 434 -27.86 13.06 -19.44
N ASP A 435 -26.72 12.53 -19.88
CA ASP A 435 -26.57 11.15 -20.37
C ASP A 435 -25.48 10.39 -19.60
N ALA A 436 -25.84 9.81 -18.45
CA ALA A 436 -24.90 9.01 -17.64
C ALA A 436 -24.23 7.85 -18.39
N ALA A 437 -24.63 7.50 -19.59
CA ALA A 437 -24.01 6.45 -20.37
C ALA A 437 -22.69 6.90 -21.00
N ASP A 438 -22.46 8.19 -21.16
CA ASP A 438 -21.20 8.66 -21.75
C ASP A 438 -20.02 8.56 -20.78
N GLY A 439 -20.24 8.54 -19.46
CA GLY A 439 -19.22 8.33 -18.44
C GLY A 439 -18.46 7.00 -18.56
N VAL A 440 -19.10 5.96 -19.10
CA VAL A 440 -18.47 4.64 -19.30
C VAL A 440 -17.93 4.43 -20.71
N THR A 441 -18.05 5.43 -21.60
CA THR A 441 -17.45 5.37 -22.94
C THR A 441 -15.99 5.81 -22.93
N ASP A 442 -15.23 5.30 -23.87
CA ASP A 442 -13.86 5.70 -24.17
C ASP A 442 -13.91 6.54 -25.46
N ARG A 443 -13.84 7.86 -25.29
CA ARG A 443 -14.11 8.78 -26.39
C ARG A 443 -12.92 8.98 -27.32
N ASP A 444 -11.71 8.96 -26.81
CA ASP A 444 -10.49 9.19 -27.58
C ASP A 444 -9.77 7.91 -27.97
N GLY A 445 -10.20 6.76 -27.45
CA GLY A 445 -9.73 5.43 -27.80
C GLY A 445 -8.41 5.06 -27.13
N ASP A 446 -8.08 5.66 -25.98
CA ASP A 446 -6.85 5.39 -25.25
C ASP A 446 -6.96 4.23 -24.25
N GLY A 447 -8.17 3.67 -24.08
CA GLY A 447 -8.48 2.54 -23.21
C GLY A 447 -8.98 2.92 -21.82
N TYR A 448 -9.07 4.21 -21.50
CA TYR A 448 -9.74 4.72 -20.31
C TYR A 448 -11.13 5.26 -20.64
N THR A 449 -12.07 5.13 -19.70
CA THR A 449 -13.40 5.72 -19.84
C THR A 449 -13.34 7.22 -19.52
N ASN A 450 -14.32 7.99 -20.00
CA ASN A 450 -14.42 9.42 -19.70
C ASN A 450 -14.40 9.68 -18.17
N LEU A 451 -15.04 8.83 -17.38
CA LEU A 451 -14.95 8.91 -15.92
C LEU A 451 -13.52 8.70 -15.42
N GLU A 452 -12.77 7.72 -15.95
CA GLU A 452 -11.37 7.51 -15.57
C GLU A 452 -10.47 8.68 -16.00
N GLU A 453 -10.73 9.30 -17.14
CA GLU A 453 -10.06 10.54 -17.56
C GLU A 453 -10.35 11.69 -16.58
N TYR A 454 -11.61 11.85 -16.14
CA TYR A 454 -11.95 12.81 -15.11
C TYR A 454 -11.19 12.54 -13.80
N LEU A 455 -11.23 11.30 -13.31
CA LEU A 455 -10.53 10.90 -12.08
C LEU A 455 -9.01 11.14 -12.17
N GLY A 456 -8.42 10.84 -13.32
CA GLY A 456 -6.99 11.07 -13.58
C GLY A 456 -6.65 12.55 -13.75
N SER A 457 -7.57 13.35 -14.30
CA SER A 457 -7.36 14.81 -14.42
C SER A 457 -7.23 15.50 -13.06
N LEU A 458 -7.94 15.01 -12.05
CA LEU A 458 -7.84 15.50 -10.66
C LEU A 458 -6.43 15.34 -10.08
N VAL A 459 -5.68 14.36 -10.56
CA VAL A 459 -4.34 14.02 -10.08
C VAL A 459 -3.23 14.39 -11.07
N GLY A 460 -3.58 15.02 -12.19
CA GLY A 460 -2.63 15.46 -13.23
C GLY A 460 -2.06 14.31 -14.07
N GLU A 461 -2.74 13.18 -14.15
CA GLU A 461 -2.29 12.00 -14.92
C GLU A 461 -2.55 12.12 -16.41
N PHE A 462 -3.63 12.78 -16.80
CA PHE A 462 -3.88 13.17 -18.17
C PHE A 462 -3.38 14.61 -18.37
N GLY A 463 -2.55 14.83 -19.38
CA GLY A 463 -2.08 16.17 -19.72
C GLY A 463 -3.28 17.09 -19.99
N THR A 464 -3.15 18.38 -19.70
CA THR A 464 -4.14 19.37 -20.17
C THR A 464 -4.34 19.15 -21.65
N SER A 465 -5.59 18.86 -22.06
CA SER A 465 -5.92 18.69 -23.47
C SER A 465 -5.32 19.86 -24.28
N PRO A 466 -4.71 19.60 -25.47
CA PRO A 466 -4.19 20.67 -26.32
C PRO A 466 -5.24 21.73 -26.69
N ARG A 467 -6.49 21.57 -26.26
CA ARG A 467 -7.64 22.45 -26.48
C ARG A 467 -7.95 23.40 -25.33
N ASP A 468 -7.22 23.29 -24.21
CA ASP A 468 -7.35 24.16 -23.03
C ASP A 468 -6.34 25.32 -23.04
N LYS A 469 -5.71 25.57 -24.22
CA LYS A 469 -4.84 26.73 -24.49
C LYS A 469 -5.52 27.73 -25.40
#